data_2d607cd4a7e94adcafeb85979aa084d7
#
_entry.id   2d607cd4a7e94adcafeb85979aa084d7
#
_cell.length_a   1.000
_cell.length_b   1.000
_cell.length_c   1.000
_cell.angle_alpha   90.00
_cell.angle_beta   90.00
_cell.angle_gamma   90.00
#
_symmetry.space_group_name_H-M   'P 1'
#
loop_
_entity.id
_entity.type
_entity.pdbx_description
1 polymer ?
#
loop_
_entity_poly.entity_id
_entity_poly.type
_entity_poly.pdbx_seq_one_letter_code
_entity_poly.pdbx_strand_id
1 'polypeptide(L)'
;MLRSEWISIFSKTSEDRLKNTLDHINFKESYDVLFGPDIGSIMIQGRAGGSGDKFNLGEATLTKCIVKFQEKTGYSYHLGRNLIKSEYGAILDALMQIESYHSKLLIYVKEFQEQIQKEKIKIIADSSESKVDFFTMVRGD
;
A
#
# COMPACT_ATOMS: atom_id res chain seq x y z
N MET A 1 -0.34 -15.10 5.92
CA MET A 1 -0.07 -13.97 5.01
C MET A 1 1.30 -13.38 5.32
N LEU A 2 2.09 -13.08 4.31
CA LEU A 2 3.42 -12.51 4.48
C LEU A 2 3.34 -10.99 4.70
N ARG A 3 4.33 -10.43 5.40
CA ARG A 3 4.40 -8.99 5.67
C ARG A 3 4.40 -8.16 4.40
N SER A 4 5.13 -8.59 3.37
CA SER A 4 5.14 -7.90 2.08
C SER A 4 3.76 -7.84 1.43
N GLU A 5 2.94 -8.86 1.65
CA GLU A 5 1.57 -8.90 1.11
C GLU A 5 0.67 -7.86 1.78
N TRP A 6 0.65 -7.79 3.12
CA TRP A 6 -0.22 -6.82 3.77
C TRP A 6 0.26 -5.38 3.60
N ILE A 7 1.57 -5.14 3.53
CA ILE A 7 2.09 -3.80 3.21
C ILE A 7 1.59 -3.35 1.84
N SER A 8 1.65 -4.24 0.85
CA SER A 8 1.15 -3.96 -0.51
C SER A 8 -0.35 -3.69 -0.50
N ILE A 9 -1.12 -4.46 0.26
CA ILE A 9 -2.57 -4.28 0.39
C ILE A 9 -2.88 -2.91 0.99
N PHE A 10 -2.20 -2.52 2.06
CA PHE A 10 -2.40 -1.20 2.67
C PHE A 10 -2.04 -0.06 1.72
N SER A 11 -1.02 -0.25 0.89
CA SER A 11 -0.62 0.77 -0.09
C SER A 11 -1.71 1.05 -1.13
N LYS A 12 -2.57 0.08 -1.39
CA LYS A 12 -3.65 0.17 -2.38
C LYS A 12 -5.03 0.42 -1.76
N THR A 13 -5.10 0.50 -0.44
CA THR A 13 -6.35 0.72 0.28
C THR A 13 -6.54 2.20 0.55
N SER A 14 -7.78 2.69 0.50
CA SER A 14 -8.08 4.10 0.70
C SER A 14 -7.80 4.55 2.15
N GLU A 15 -7.50 5.84 2.31
CA GLU A 15 -7.27 6.46 3.61
C GLU A 15 -8.43 6.21 4.57
N ASP A 16 -9.66 6.38 4.09
CA ASP A 16 -10.86 6.23 4.91
C ASP A 16 -10.99 4.82 5.48
N ARG A 17 -10.68 3.80 4.68
CA ARG A 17 -10.73 2.42 5.14
C ARG A 17 -9.67 2.11 6.18
N LEU A 18 -8.46 2.63 5.99
CA LEU A 18 -7.38 2.46 6.96
C LEU A 18 -7.73 3.14 8.28
N LYS A 19 -8.26 4.37 8.21
CA LYS A 19 -8.69 5.12 9.39
C LYS A 19 -9.82 4.38 10.11
N ASN A 20 -10.83 3.94 9.39
CA ASN A 20 -11.97 3.22 9.97
C ASN A 20 -11.52 1.94 10.68
N THR A 21 -10.55 1.24 10.13
CA THR A 21 -9.99 0.05 10.75
C THR A 21 -9.34 0.37 12.09
N LEU A 22 -8.53 1.42 12.14
CA LEU A 22 -7.92 1.88 13.40
C LEU A 22 -8.97 2.29 14.43
N ASP A 23 -10.04 2.95 13.99
CA ASP A 23 -11.14 3.34 14.86
C ASP A 23 -11.90 2.11 15.39
N HIS A 24 -12.15 1.13 14.56
CA HIS A 24 -12.86 -0.09 14.95
C HIS A 24 -12.10 -0.90 16.00
N ILE A 25 -10.79 -0.97 15.92
CA ILE A 25 -9.97 -1.66 16.92
C ILE A 25 -9.65 -0.78 18.13
N ASN A 26 -10.19 0.44 18.19
CA ASN A 26 -9.97 1.41 19.25
C ASN A 26 -8.50 1.73 19.50
N PHE A 27 -7.73 1.86 18.45
CA PHE A 27 -6.31 2.20 18.58
C PHE A 27 -6.16 3.66 18.99
N LYS A 28 -5.72 3.88 20.23
CA LYS A 28 -5.48 5.22 20.79
C LYS A 28 -4.14 5.32 21.50
N GLU A 29 -3.28 4.33 21.30
CA GLU A 29 -1.98 4.29 21.94
C GLU A 29 -0.99 5.19 21.21
N SER A 30 0.01 5.67 21.94
CA SER A 30 1.05 6.50 21.35
C SER A 30 2.09 5.64 20.63
N TYR A 31 2.65 6.19 19.59
CA TYR A 31 3.68 5.57 18.78
C TYR A 31 4.70 6.64 18.37
N ASP A 32 5.89 6.22 17.97
CA ASP A 32 6.92 7.15 17.51
C ASP A 32 7.02 7.11 16.00
N VAL A 33 7.12 8.29 15.38
CA VAL A 33 7.39 8.40 13.94
C VAL A 33 8.89 8.48 13.75
N LEU A 34 9.48 7.43 13.14
CA LEU A 34 10.92 7.36 12.91
C LEU A 34 11.34 8.07 11.63
N PHE A 35 10.47 8.05 10.61
CA PHE A 35 10.75 8.67 9.32
C PHE A 35 9.44 9.09 8.66
N GLY A 36 9.41 10.30 8.15
CA GLY A 36 8.29 10.82 7.38
C GLY A 36 7.09 11.23 8.22
N PRO A 37 5.87 11.24 7.64
CA PRO A 37 5.63 10.93 6.21
C PRO A 37 6.42 11.81 5.27
N ASP A 38 7.02 11.22 4.24
CA ASP A 38 7.87 11.93 3.30
C ASP A 38 7.50 11.57 1.87
N ILE A 39 7.56 12.57 0.99
CA ILE A 39 7.19 12.44 -0.41
C ILE A 39 8.47 12.42 -1.24
N GLY A 40 8.62 11.36 -2.02
CA GLY A 40 9.72 11.23 -2.96
C GLY A 40 9.22 10.86 -4.35
N SER A 41 10.14 10.63 -5.25
CA SER A 41 9.79 10.15 -6.58
C SER A 41 10.43 8.79 -6.84
N ILE A 42 9.74 7.99 -7.65
CA ILE A 42 10.23 6.70 -8.14
C ILE A 42 10.18 6.69 -9.66
N MET A 43 11.09 5.92 -10.25
CA MET A 43 11.08 5.68 -11.69
C MET A 43 10.05 4.63 -12.06
N ILE A 44 9.22 4.95 -13.06
CA ILE A 44 8.34 3.98 -13.67
C ILE A 44 9.04 3.47 -14.92
N GLN A 45 9.18 2.15 -15.03
CA GLN A 45 9.85 1.51 -16.15
C GLN A 45 8.87 0.62 -16.91
N GLY A 46 9.01 0.62 -18.23
CA GLY A 46 8.30 -0.28 -19.12
C GLY A 46 9.28 -1.14 -19.90
N ARG A 47 8.78 -2.17 -20.55
CA ARG A 47 9.54 -3.01 -21.48
C ARG A 47 8.91 -2.95 -22.85
N ALA A 48 9.73 -2.79 -23.88
CA ALA A 48 9.27 -2.87 -25.25
C ALA A 48 8.94 -4.32 -25.60
N GLY A 49 7.66 -4.59 -25.88
CA GLY A 49 7.22 -5.90 -26.38
C GLY A 49 7.38 -7.07 -25.42
N GLY A 50 7.22 -6.87 -24.12
CA GLY A 50 7.17 -7.94 -23.12
C GLY A 50 8.51 -8.58 -22.73
N SER A 51 9.48 -8.67 -23.65
CA SER A 51 10.81 -9.22 -23.40
C SER A 51 11.95 -8.31 -23.86
N GLY A 52 11.65 -7.08 -24.28
CA GLY A 52 12.62 -6.11 -24.76
C GLY A 52 13.35 -5.37 -23.64
N ASP A 53 14.19 -4.43 -24.04
CA ASP A 53 14.94 -3.59 -23.11
C ASP A 53 14.02 -2.73 -22.26
N LYS A 54 14.44 -2.49 -21.03
CA LYS A 54 13.73 -1.59 -20.12
C LYS A 54 13.97 -0.13 -20.54
N PHE A 55 12.90 0.64 -20.47
CA PHE A 55 13.00 2.08 -20.72
C PHE A 55 12.19 2.84 -19.66
N ASN A 56 12.58 4.09 -19.42
CA ASN A 56 11.91 4.93 -18.43
C ASN A 56 10.65 5.54 -19.03
N LEU A 57 9.50 5.27 -18.41
CA LEU A 57 8.22 5.88 -18.78
C LEU A 57 8.02 7.23 -18.09
N GLY A 58 8.72 7.48 -17.00
CA GLY A 58 8.62 8.71 -16.24
C GLY A 58 8.80 8.49 -14.76
N GLU A 59 8.47 9.51 -13.98
CA GLU A 59 8.52 9.46 -12.51
C GLU A 59 7.13 9.46 -11.92
N ALA A 60 6.96 8.74 -10.83
CA ALA A 60 5.75 8.78 -10.03
C ALA A 60 6.08 9.27 -8.62
N THR A 61 5.12 9.93 -7.99
CA THR A 61 5.26 10.36 -6.61
C THR A 61 4.99 9.20 -5.66
N LEU A 62 5.86 9.03 -4.69
CA LEU A 62 5.76 7.99 -3.66
C LEU A 62 5.79 8.63 -2.28
N THR A 63 4.86 8.26 -1.43
CA THR A 63 4.85 8.67 -0.02
C THR A 63 5.25 7.48 0.85
N LYS A 64 6.16 7.71 1.79
CA LYS A 64 6.68 6.69 2.71
C LYS A 64 6.58 7.17 4.15
N CYS A 65 6.40 6.22 5.05
CA CYS A 65 6.41 6.49 6.49
C CYS A 65 6.93 5.28 7.25
N ILE A 66 7.69 5.52 8.30
CA ILE A 66 8.16 4.49 9.21
C ILE A 66 7.81 4.92 10.63
N VAL A 67 7.10 4.05 11.35
CA VAL A 67 6.72 4.29 12.74
C VAL A 67 7.24 3.16 13.61
N LYS A 68 7.36 3.43 14.90
CA LYS A 68 7.70 2.43 15.90
C LYS A 68 6.59 2.39 16.94
N PHE A 69 6.07 1.20 17.16
CA PHE A 69 5.08 0.94 18.18
C PHE A 69 5.51 -0.27 18.99
N GLN A 70 5.69 -0.10 20.30
CA GLN A 70 6.30 -1.10 21.16
C GLN A 70 7.67 -1.49 20.58
N GLU A 71 7.93 -2.78 20.39
CA GLU A 71 9.21 -3.25 19.84
C GLU A 71 9.15 -3.47 18.31
N LYS A 72 8.06 -3.03 17.68
CA LYS A 72 7.83 -3.28 16.23
C LYS A 72 7.96 -2.01 15.43
N THR A 73 8.63 -2.13 14.29
CA THR A 73 8.75 -1.04 13.30
C THR A 73 7.76 -1.28 12.19
N GLY A 74 6.88 -0.30 11.95
CA GLY A 74 5.91 -0.33 10.88
C GLY A 74 6.38 0.50 9.70
N TYR A 75 6.20 -0.01 8.50
CA TYR A 75 6.59 0.64 7.26
C TYR A 75 5.41 0.72 6.32
N SER A 76 5.26 1.86 5.64
CA SER A 76 4.27 1.99 4.57
C SER A 76 4.83 2.78 3.40
N TYR A 77 4.26 2.50 2.25
CA TYR A 77 4.46 3.28 1.04
C TYR A 77 3.18 3.27 0.23
N HIS A 78 2.97 4.30 -0.56
CA HIS A 78 1.92 4.27 -1.58
C HIS A 78 2.24 5.29 -2.67
N LEU A 79 1.68 5.06 -3.85
CA LEU A 79 1.75 6.02 -4.94
C LEU A 79 0.81 7.18 -4.63
N GLY A 80 1.28 8.41 -4.80
CA GLY A 80 0.53 9.61 -4.52
C GLY A 80 1.13 10.42 -3.39
N ARG A 81 0.42 11.46 -2.96
CA ARG A 81 0.90 12.47 -2.00
C ARG A 81 0.14 12.47 -0.68
N ASN A 82 -0.52 11.40 -0.33
CA ASN A 82 -1.32 11.37 0.89
C ASN A 82 -0.47 11.00 2.11
N LEU A 83 -0.03 12.01 2.85
CA LEU A 83 0.80 11.85 4.04
C LEU A 83 0.08 11.09 5.15
N ILE A 84 -1.19 11.40 5.36
CA ILE A 84 -2.00 10.79 6.42
C ILE A 84 -2.20 9.30 6.18
N LYS A 85 -2.52 8.92 4.94
CA LYS A 85 -2.66 7.52 4.54
C LYS A 85 -1.38 6.72 4.82
N SER A 86 -0.23 7.32 4.52
CA SER A 86 1.08 6.71 4.74
C SER A 86 1.30 6.40 6.22
N GLU A 87 0.93 7.32 7.10
CA GLU A 87 1.06 7.13 8.54
C GLU A 87 0.13 6.02 9.04
N TYR A 88 -1.12 6.00 8.60
CA TYR A 88 -2.06 4.92 8.96
C TYR A 88 -1.55 3.56 8.50
N GLY A 89 -1.03 3.46 7.29
CA GLY A 89 -0.48 2.22 6.77
C GLY A 89 0.71 1.73 7.59
N ALA A 90 1.60 2.62 8.00
CA ALA A 90 2.74 2.28 8.84
C ALA A 90 2.30 1.77 10.21
N ILE A 91 1.33 2.42 10.83
CA ILE A 91 0.76 1.98 12.11
C ILE A 91 0.17 0.58 11.97
N LEU A 92 -0.62 0.35 10.92
CA LEU A 92 -1.24 -0.96 10.68
C LEU A 92 -0.20 -2.06 10.44
N ASP A 93 0.90 -1.75 9.74
CA ASP A 93 1.99 -2.72 9.57
C ASP A 93 2.62 -3.09 10.91
N ALA A 94 2.87 -2.12 11.77
CA ALA A 94 3.41 -2.37 13.10
C ALA A 94 2.47 -3.25 13.92
N LEU A 95 1.16 -2.96 13.88
CA LEU A 95 0.15 -3.73 14.60
C LEU A 95 0.02 -5.16 14.06
N MET A 96 0.15 -5.35 12.75
CA MET A 96 0.09 -6.68 12.14
C MET A 96 1.24 -7.58 12.59
N GLN A 97 2.32 -7.02 13.07
CA GLN A 97 3.45 -7.78 13.61
C GLN A 97 3.25 -8.20 15.06
N ILE A 98 2.20 -7.72 15.71
CA ILE A 98 1.86 -8.05 17.09
C ILE A 98 0.70 -9.05 17.08
N GLU A 99 0.89 -10.21 17.70
CA GLU A 99 -0.07 -11.32 17.62
C GLU A 99 -1.48 -10.94 18.05
N SER A 100 -1.63 -10.17 19.12
CA SER A 100 -2.94 -9.77 19.63
C SER A 100 -3.71 -8.86 18.66
N TYR A 101 -3.01 -8.04 17.90
CA TYR A 101 -3.61 -7.19 16.87
C TYR A 101 -3.74 -7.93 15.54
N HIS A 102 -2.79 -8.79 15.22
CA HIS A 102 -2.78 -9.52 13.95
C HIS A 102 -4.08 -10.29 13.73
N SER A 103 -4.53 -11.03 14.73
CA SER A 103 -5.76 -11.82 14.62
C SER A 103 -7.00 -10.96 14.40
N LYS A 104 -7.05 -9.78 15.01
CA LYS A 104 -8.16 -8.83 14.84
C LYS A 104 -8.13 -8.16 13.47
N LEU A 105 -6.93 -7.81 13.00
CA LEU A 105 -6.76 -7.08 11.75
C LEU A 105 -6.83 -7.96 10.51
N LEU A 106 -6.56 -9.25 10.64
CA LEU A 106 -6.51 -10.15 9.49
C LEU A 106 -7.82 -10.16 8.69
N ILE A 107 -8.96 -10.06 9.36
CA ILE A 107 -10.28 -10.00 8.72
C ILE A 107 -10.37 -8.76 7.82
N TYR A 108 -9.94 -7.60 8.34
CA TYR A 108 -9.95 -6.35 7.58
C TYR A 108 -8.99 -6.41 6.38
N VAL A 109 -7.80 -6.99 6.58
CA VAL A 109 -6.82 -7.14 5.49
C VAL A 109 -7.38 -7.99 4.36
N LYS A 110 -8.07 -9.07 4.69
CA LYS A 110 -8.73 -9.94 3.69
C LYS A 110 -9.84 -9.21 2.95
N GLU A 111 -10.62 -8.39 3.63
CA GLU A 111 -11.65 -7.55 3.01
C GLU A 111 -11.02 -6.54 2.04
N PHE A 112 -9.92 -5.90 2.44
CA PHE A 112 -9.18 -4.99 1.58
C PHE A 112 -8.65 -5.70 0.33
N GLN A 113 -8.12 -6.90 0.50
CA GLN A 113 -7.62 -7.71 -0.61
C GLN A 113 -8.74 -8.03 -1.60
N GLU A 114 -9.90 -8.42 -1.13
CA GLU A 114 -11.06 -8.68 -1.97
C GLU A 114 -11.51 -7.43 -2.73
N GLN A 115 -11.53 -6.29 -2.06
CA GLN A 115 -11.92 -5.02 -2.67
C GLN A 115 -10.95 -4.60 -3.78
N ILE A 116 -9.65 -4.75 -3.54
CA ILE A 116 -8.61 -4.48 -4.53
C ILE A 116 -8.81 -5.37 -5.75
N GLN A 117 -9.10 -6.64 -5.53
CA GLN A 117 -9.32 -7.60 -6.60
C GLN A 117 -10.55 -7.26 -7.43
N LYS A 118 -11.64 -6.84 -6.80
CA LYS A 118 -12.87 -6.40 -7.48
C LYS A 118 -12.62 -5.16 -8.33
N GLU A 119 -11.91 -4.19 -7.80
CA GLU A 119 -11.56 -2.97 -8.54
C GLU A 119 -10.67 -3.28 -9.74
N LYS A 120 -9.73 -4.20 -9.58
CA LYS A 120 -8.85 -4.63 -10.66
C LYS A 120 -9.64 -5.32 -11.77
N ILE A 121 -10.56 -6.20 -11.44
CA ILE A 121 -11.42 -6.89 -12.41
C ILE A 121 -12.30 -5.87 -13.15
N LYS A 122 -12.85 -4.90 -12.45
CA LYS A 122 -13.65 -3.84 -13.04
C LYS A 122 -12.86 -3.01 -14.04
N ILE A 123 -11.64 -2.62 -13.69
CA ILE A 123 -10.76 -1.85 -14.59
C ILE A 123 -10.45 -2.66 -15.86
N ILE A 124 -10.17 -3.94 -15.72
CA ILE A 124 -9.91 -4.83 -16.85
C ILE A 124 -11.15 -4.94 -17.75
N ALA A 125 -12.33 -5.10 -17.16
CA ALA A 125 -13.59 -5.17 -17.91
C ALA A 125 -13.89 -3.87 -18.65
N ASP A 126 -13.70 -2.72 -18.01
CA ASP A 126 -13.92 -1.41 -18.59
C ASP A 126 -12.90 -1.08 -19.69
N SER A 127 -11.68 -1.60 -19.60
CA SER A 127 -10.61 -1.37 -20.58
C SER A 127 -10.59 -2.39 -21.72
N SER A 128 -11.43 -3.43 -21.67
CA SER A 128 -11.47 -4.46 -22.72
C SER A 128 -11.92 -3.95 -24.09
N GLU A 129 -12.60 -2.80 -24.14
CA GLU A 129 -13.04 -2.16 -25.38
C GLU A 129 -11.96 -1.28 -26.02
N SER A 130 -11.01 -0.80 -25.27
CA SER A 130 -9.87 -0.03 -25.79
C SER A 130 -8.59 -0.84 -25.58
N LYS A 131 -8.18 -1.53 -26.64
CA LYS A 131 -6.98 -2.39 -26.61
C LYS A 131 -5.69 -1.56 -26.51
N VAL A 132 -5.50 -0.87 -25.42
CA VAL A 132 -4.20 -0.25 -25.12
C VAL A 132 -3.59 -1.02 -23.98
N ASP A 133 -2.63 -1.88 -24.32
CA ASP A 133 -1.87 -2.62 -23.32
C ASP A 133 -0.89 -1.67 -22.63
N PHE A 134 -1.33 -1.08 -21.54
CA PHE A 134 -0.42 -0.37 -20.65
C PHE A 134 0.16 -1.33 -19.64
N PHE A 135 1.36 -1.80 -19.91
CA PHE A 135 2.14 -2.50 -18.89
C PHE A 135 2.94 -1.46 -18.12
N THR A 136 2.35 -0.97 -17.04
CA THR A 136 3.10 -0.16 -16.10
C THR A 136 3.62 -1.08 -15.01
N MET A 137 4.90 -1.38 -15.04
CA MET A 137 5.52 -2.08 -13.93
C MET A 137 6.14 -1.06 -13.00
N VAL A 138 5.52 -0.90 -11.83
CA VAL A 138 6.15 -0.19 -10.72
C VAL A 138 7.20 -1.13 -10.14
N ARG A 139 8.47 -0.74 -10.23
CA ARG A 139 9.53 -1.49 -9.58
C ARG A 139 9.68 -1.08 -8.14
N GLY A 140 9.68 -2.05 -7.30
CA GLY A 140 9.77 -1.93 -5.85
C GLY A 140 9.18 -3.13 -5.17
N ASP A 141 8.77 -4.07 -5.96
CA ASP A 141 8.25 -5.32 -5.45
C ASP A 141 9.38 -6.26 -5.06
#